data_f141da4285554364c099eb0dffbca175
#
_entry.id   f141da4285554364c099eb0dffbca175
#
_cell.length_a   1.000
_cell.length_b   1.000
_cell.length_c   1.000
_cell.angle_alpha   90.00
_cell.angle_beta   90.00
_cell.angle_gamma   90.00
#
_symmetry.space_group_name_H-M   'P 1'
#
loop_
_entity.id
_entity.type
_entity.pdbx_description
1 polymer ?
#
loop_
_entity_poly.entity_id
_entity_poly.type
_entity_poly.pdbx_seq_one_letter_code
_entity_poly.pdbx_strand_id
1 'polypeptide(L)'
;MGYLELKNVNLDQHLLSRVEELYYNSFPPEERRPWNSVKSLLKREDIRYKIEVIQQNGKFVGFISSWDFGSFCYVEHFAVESSVRGNGIGAAAISQFVAKSQKGVVFEVELPHCGEMAQRRIGFYSRNGFDVHADFEYVQPSYGEGLSSVPMLLMSANMSDDLKISVVAKTILRFVYGVKKD
;
A
#
# COMPACT_ATOMS: atom_id res chain seq x y z
N MET A 1 -18.03 -15.09 -9.51
CA MET A 1 -16.68 -14.58 -9.15
C MET A 1 -15.93 -15.75 -8.51
N GLY A 2 -14.68 -16.05 -8.92
CA GLY A 2 -13.91 -17.12 -8.29
C GLY A 2 -13.55 -16.77 -6.83
N TYR A 3 -13.21 -17.79 -6.04
CA TYR A 3 -12.76 -17.60 -4.65
C TYR A 3 -11.49 -16.75 -4.61
N LEU A 4 -11.51 -15.65 -3.84
CA LEU A 4 -10.39 -14.74 -3.66
C LEU A 4 -9.92 -14.82 -2.20
N GLU A 5 -8.61 -14.94 -2.01
CA GLU A 5 -7.98 -15.06 -0.70
C GLU A 5 -6.81 -14.09 -0.57
N LEU A 6 -6.69 -13.47 0.61
CA LEU A 6 -5.50 -12.75 1.06
C LEU A 6 -4.69 -13.64 2.01
N LYS A 7 -3.55 -14.12 1.54
CA LYS A 7 -2.66 -15.04 2.26
C LYS A 7 -1.35 -14.37 2.59
N ASN A 8 -0.93 -14.42 3.87
CA ASN A 8 0.38 -13.93 4.26
C ASN A 8 1.49 -14.73 3.55
N VAL A 9 2.49 -14.04 3.03
CA VAL A 9 3.60 -14.65 2.29
C VAL A 9 4.52 -15.50 3.17
N ASN A 10 4.59 -15.23 4.48
CA ASN A 10 5.33 -15.99 5.49
C ASN A 10 6.74 -16.44 5.06
N LEU A 11 7.48 -15.61 4.32
CA LEU A 11 8.81 -15.90 3.77
C LEU A 11 8.85 -17.06 2.75
N ASP A 12 7.72 -17.47 2.19
CA ASP A 12 7.67 -18.42 1.06
C ASP A 12 8.43 -17.84 -0.14
N GLN A 13 9.55 -18.47 -0.51
CA GLN A 13 10.45 -17.95 -1.53
C GLN A 13 9.81 -17.91 -2.92
N HIS A 14 8.93 -18.86 -3.23
CA HIS A 14 8.23 -18.88 -4.52
C HIS A 14 7.24 -17.71 -4.62
N LEU A 15 6.46 -17.47 -3.57
CA LEU A 15 5.53 -16.35 -3.52
C LEU A 15 6.29 -15.01 -3.49
N LEU A 16 7.40 -14.91 -2.75
CA LEU A 16 8.23 -13.71 -2.72
C LEU A 16 8.81 -13.37 -4.09
N SER A 17 9.24 -14.36 -4.88
CA SER A 17 9.72 -14.11 -6.24
C SER A 17 8.63 -13.56 -7.15
N ARG A 18 7.38 -14.04 -7.03
CA ARG A 18 6.24 -13.52 -7.78
C ARG A 18 5.89 -12.08 -7.36
N VAL A 19 5.96 -11.80 -6.06
CA VAL A 19 5.76 -10.43 -5.53
C VAL A 19 6.85 -9.51 -6.05
N GLU A 20 8.13 -9.92 -6.01
CA GLU A 20 9.26 -9.12 -6.49
C GLU A 20 9.09 -8.72 -7.97
N GLU A 21 8.74 -9.67 -8.82
CA GLU A 21 8.50 -9.43 -10.23
C GLU A 21 7.38 -8.39 -10.44
N LEU A 22 6.22 -8.60 -9.80
CA LEU A 22 5.09 -7.67 -9.94
C LEU A 22 5.40 -6.30 -9.31
N TYR A 23 6.16 -6.26 -8.22
CA TYR A 23 6.60 -5.04 -7.55
C TYR A 23 7.43 -4.16 -8.48
N TYR A 24 8.46 -4.72 -9.10
CA TYR A 24 9.31 -3.98 -10.03
C TYR A 24 8.58 -3.55 -11.31
N ASN A 25 7.60 -4.32 -11.76
CA ASN A 25 6.79 -3.99 -12.93
C ASN A 25 5.68 -2.96 -12.66
N SER A 26 5.32 -2.73 -11.37
CA SER A 26 4.17 -1.90 -11.01
C SER A 26 4.52 -0.53 -10.45
N PHE A 27 5.72 -0.36 -9.89
CA PHE A 27 6.11 0.87 -9.19
C PHE A 27 7.42 1.43 -9.78
N PRO A 28 7.50 2.78 -10.00
CA PRO A 28 8.73 3.43 -10.43
C PRO A 28 9.77 3.44 -9.29
N PRO A 29 11.06 3.70 -9.59
CA PRO A 29 12.13 3.71 -8.59
C PRO A 29 11.86 4.62 -7.39
N GLU A 30 11.24 5.78 -7.62
CA GLU A 30 10.91 6.80 -6.62
C GLU A 30 9.87 6.32 -5.60
N GLU A 31 9.04 5.35 -5.98
CA GLU A 31 7.92 4.83 -5.17
C GLU A 31 8.21 3.43 -4.61
N ARG A 32 9.45 2.95 -4.65
CA ARG A 32 9.77 1.60 -4.20
C ARG A 32 11.10 1.51 -3.42
N ARG A 33 11.11 0.61 -2.45
CA ARG A 33 12.33 0.23 -1.72
C ARG A 33 13.20 -0.71 -2.55
N PRO A 34 14.53 -0.74 -2.32
CA PRO A 34 15.35 -1.88 -2.73
C PRO A 34 14.77 -3.18 -2.17
N TRP A 35 14.66 -4.24 -2.99
CA TRP A 35 13.99 -5.47 -2.58
C TRP A 35 14.64 -6.15 -1.36
N ASN A 36 15.96 -6.01 -1.20
CA ASN A 36 16.65 -6.51 0.00
C ASN A 36 16.17 -5.81 1.29
N SER A 37 15.80 -4.53 1.20
CA SER A 37 15.18 -3.81 2.31
C SER A 37 13.80 -4.36 2.64
N VAL A 38 12.98 -4.67 1.63
CA VAL A 38 11.67 -5.34 1.80
C VAL A 38 11.84 -6.68 2.51
N LYS A 39 12.79 -7.52 2.06
CA LYS A 39 13.08 -8.81 2.71
C LYS A 39 13.57 -8.65 4.15
N SER A 40 14.32 -7.60 4.43
CA SER A 40 14.79 -7.30 5.80
C SER A 40 13.64 -6.89 6.71
N LEU A 41 12.68 -6.07 6.21
CA LEU A 41 11.48 -5.70 6.95
C LEU A 41 10.62 -6.91 7.33
N LEU A 42 10.45 -7.87 6.41
CA LEU A 42 9.68 -9.09 6.65
C LEU A 42 10.27 -10.00 7.74
N LYS A 43 11.56 -9.89 8.03
CA LYS A 43 12.25 -10.68 9.06
C LYS A 43 12.24 -10.02 10.44
N ARG A 44 11.79 -8.76 10.54
CA ARG A 44 11.79 -8.01 11.78
C ARG A 44 10.51 -8.30 12.57
N GLU A 45 10.65 -8.79 13.79
CA GLU A 45 9.55 -9.08 14.71
C GLU A 45 9.09 -7.83 15.48
N ASP A 46 9.96 -6.81 15.60
CA ASP A 46 9.69 -5.55 16.29
C ASP A 46 8.82 -4.57 15.48
N ILE A 47 8.61 -4.85 14.21
CA ILE A 47 7.73 -4.07 13.32
C ILE A 47 6.64 -4.96 12.73
N ARG A 48 5.46 -4.37 12.51
CA ARG A 48 4.32 -5.10 11.95
C ARG A 48 4.20 -4.86 10.45
N TYR A 49 5.28 -5.12 9.71
CA TYR A 49 5.28 -5.11 8.25
C TYR A 49 4.94 -6.49 7.72
N LYS A 50 4.04 -6.56 6.75
CA LYS A 50 3.66 -7.82 6.12
C LYS A 50 3.39 -7.64 4.63
N ILE A 51 3.50 -8.75 3.90
CA ILE A 51 3.00 -8.87 2.53
C ILE A 51 1.93 -9.95 2.52
N GLU A 52 0.76 -9.62 2.01
CA GLU A 52 -0.30 -10.57 1.72
C GLU A 52 -0.43 -10.72 0.20
N VAL A 53 -0.30 -11.94 -0.29
CA VAL A 53 -0.54 -12.25 -1.69
C VAL A 53 -2.04 -12.40 -1.93
N ILE A 54 -2.49 -11.89 -3.07
CA ILE A 54 -3.85 -12.04 -3.55
C ILE A 54 -3.87 -13.29 -4.42
N GLN A 55 -4.66 -14.27 -4.02
CA GLN A 55 -4.86 -15.49 -4.79
C GLN A 55 -6.30 -15.56 -5.30
N GLN A 56 -6.47 -15.92 -6.56
CA GLN A 56 -7.78 -16.26 -7.13
C GLN A 56 -7.77 -17.72 -7.55
N ASN A 57 -8.65 -18.55 -6.96
CA ASN A 57 -8.67 -20.00 -7.19
C ASN A 57 -7.29 -20.65 -6.99
N GLY A 58 -6.55 -20.22 -5.96
CA GLY A 58 -5.21 -20.72 -5.63
C GLY A 58 -4.07 -20.18 -6.49
N LYS A 59 -4.34 -19.33 -7.50
CA LYS A 59 -3.32 -18.71 -8.36
C LYS A 59 -2.98 -17.32 -7.86
N PHE A 60 -1.69 -16.98 -7.83
CA PHE A 60 -1.22 -15.63 -7.54
C PHE A 60 -1.73 -14.66 -8.60
N VAL A 61 -2.35 -13.56 -8.18
CA VAL A 61 -2.88 -12.49 -9.05
C VAL A 61 -2.51 -11.09 -8.56
N GLY A 62 -1.81 -10.95 -7.43
CA GLY A 62 -1.41 -9.66 -6.91
C GLY A 62 -0.88 -9.73 -5.49
N PHE A 63 -0.60 -8.57 -4.89
CA PHE A 63 -0.17 -8.47 -3.49
C PHE A 63 -0.57 -7.13 -2.86
N ILE A 64 -0.56 -7.11 -1.53
CA ILE A 64 -0.66 -5.93 -0.68
C ILE A 64 0.50 -5.98 0.31
N SER A 65 1.33 -4.93 0.37
CA SER A 65 2.27 -4.74 1.46
C SER A 65 1.76 -3.68 2.44
N SER A 66 1.85 -3.92 3.73
CA SER A 66 1.26 -3.05 4.73
C SER A 66 2.01 -3.02 6.03
N TRP A 67 1.82 -1.90 6.76
CA TRP A 67 2.30 -1.65 8.11
C TRP A 67 1.10 -1.56 9.06
N ASP A 68 1.13 -2.27 10.17
CA ASP A 68 0.10 -2.18 11.20
C ASP A 68 0.59 -1.33 12.37
N PHE A 69 0.00 -0.15 12.55
CA PHE A 69 0.31 0.78 13.62
C PHE A 69 -0.65 0.70 14.83
N GLY A 70 -1.46 -0.36 14.88
CA GLY A 70 -2.43 -0.57 15.96
C GLY A 70 -3.75 0.14 15.70
N SER A 71 -3.77 1.47 15.62
CA SER A 71 -4.96 2.28 15.33
C SER A 71 -5.31 2.35 13.84
N PHE A 72 -4.36 2.14 12.95
CA PHE A 72 -4.55 2.09 11.51
C PHE A 72 -3.54 1.16 10.83
N CYS A 73 -3.85 0.75 9.61
CA CYS A 73 -2.94 0.10 8.68
C CYS A 73 -2.54 1.08 7.58
N TYR A 74 -1.26 1.19 7.29
CA TYR A 74 -0.77 1.89 6.10
C TYR A 74 -0.44 0.85 5.03
N VAL A 75 -1.06 0.97 3.87
CA VAL A 75 -0.75 0.13 2.70
C VAL A 75 0.29 0.88 1.87
N GLU A 76 1.50 0.32 1.85
CA GLU A 76 2.63 0.92 1.13
C GLU A 76 2.58 0.58 -0.36
N HIS A 77 2.23 -0.68 -0.70
CA HIS A 77 2.10 -1.10 -2.10
C HIS A 77 0.89 -2.01 -2.28
N PHE A 78 0.17 -1.78 -3.36
CA PHE A 78 -0.92 -2.63 -3.81
C PHE A 78 -0.87 -2.78 -5.32
N ALA A 79 -0.71 -4.00 -5.80
CA ALA A 79 -0.67 -4.28 -7.23
C ALA A 79 -1.43 -5.56 -7.59
N VAL A 80 -2.09 -5.53 -8.75
CA VAL A 80 -2.76 -6.68 -9.37
C VAL A 80 -2.13 -6.90 -10.74
N GLU A 81 -1.87 -8.16 -11.11
CA GLU A 81 -1.34 -8.53 -12.42
C GLU A 81 -2.17 -7.93 -13.56
N SER A 82 -1.50 -7.44 -14.60
CA SER A 82 -2.16 -6.77 -15.72
C SER A 82 -3.19 -7.66 -16.43
N SER A 83 -2.92 -8.97 -16.49
CA SER A 83 -3.77 -9.99 -17.12
C SER A 83 -5.15 -10.15 -16.48
N VAL A 84 -5.30 -9.73 -15.21
CA VAL A 84 -6.57 -9.86 -14.46
C VAL A 84 -7.21 -8.51 -14.11
N ARG A 85 -6.63 -7.39 -14.56
CA ARG A 85 -7.21 -6.06 -14.36
C ARG A 85 -8.55 -5.93 -15.11
N GLY A 86 -9.41 -5.03 -14.61
CA GLY A 86 -10.75 -4.82 -15.19
C GLY A 86 -11.82 -5.84 -14.75
N ASN A 87 -11.44 -6.92 -14.07
CA ASN A 87 -12.37 -7.98 -13.63
C ASN A 87 -12.83 -7.86 -12.16
N GLY A 88 -12.68 -6.68 -11.55
CA GLY A 88 -13.11 -6.43 -10.18
C GLY A 88 -12.21 -7.03 -9.08
N ILE A 89 -11.13 -7.72 -9.44
CA ILE A 89 -10.21 -8.39 -8.48
C ILE A 89 -9.59 -7.38 -7.50
N GLY A 90 -9.13 -6.24 -8.01
CA GLY A 90 -8.55 -5.20 -7.17
C GLY A 90 -9.56 -4.65 -6.15
N ALA A 91 -10.80 -4.39 -6.57
CA ALA A 91 -11.86 -3.91 -5.69
C ALA A 91 -12.21 -4.95 -4.62
N ALA A 92 -12.34 -6.22 -5.01
CA ALA A 92 -12.62 -7.30 -4.06
C ALA A 92 -11.45 -7.49 -3.05
N ALA A 93 -10.20 -7.41 -3.51
CA ALA A 93 -9.01 -7.55 -2.65
C ALA A 93 -8.92 -6.41 -1.63
N ILE A 94 -9.09 -5.15 -2.05
CA ILE A 94 -9.00 -4.02 -1.13
C ILE A 94 -10.16 -3.99 -0.14
N SER A 95 -11.38 -4.31 -0.58
CA SER A 95 -12.55 -4.44 0.29
C SER A 95 -12.34 -5.53 1.34
N GLN A 96 -11.81 -6.70 0.95
CA GLN A 96 -11.48 -7.78 1.88
C GLN A 96 -10.38 -7.37 2.86
N PHE A 97 -9.34 -6.64 2.41
CA PHE A 97 -8.29 -6.13 3.27
C PHE A 97 -8.82 -5.14 4.31
N VAL A 98 -9.65 -4.18 3.89
CA VAL A 98 -10.28 -3.20 4.77
C VAL A 98 -11.16 -3.89 5.82
N ALA A 99 -12.00 -4.83 5.41
CA ALA A 99 -12.86 -5.59 6.32
C ALA A 99 -12.05 -6.42 7.34
N LYS A 100 -10.95 -7.05 6.89
CA LYS A 100 -10.07 -7.86 7.74
C LYS A 100 -9.28 -7.03 8.75
N SER A 101 -8.88 -5.82 8.38
CA SER A 101 -8.07 -4.94 9.25
C SER A 101 -8.83 -4.45 10.47
N GLN A 102 -10.16 -4.24 10.37
CA GLN A 102 -11.04 -3.72 11.43
C GLN A 102 -10.59 -2.38 12.02
N LYS A 103 -9.84 -1.58 11.27
CA LYS A 103 -9.28 -0.28 11.65
C LYS A 103 -9.12 0.60 10.42
N GLY A 104 -8.70 1.84 10.60
CA GLY A 104 -8.37 2.73 9.48
C GLY A 104 -7.37 2.11 8.52
N VAL A 105 -7.59 2.28 7.23
CA VAL A 105 -6.65 1.89 6.17
C VAL A 105 -6.28 3.13 5.39
N VAL A 106 -4.98 3.36 5.21
CA VAL A 106 -4.45 4.57 4.58
C VAL A 106 -3.54 4.19 3.40
N PHE A 107 -3.64 4.96 2.32
CA PHE A 107 -2.78 4.89 1.13
C PHE A 107 -2.15 6.25 0.84
N GLU A 108 -0.99 6.23 0.21
CA GLU A 108 -0.43 7.34 -0.56
C GLU A 108 -0.81 7.18 -2.03
N VAL A 109 -1.24 8.27 -2.66
CA VAL A 109 -1.56 8.30 -4.10
C VAL A 109 -0.99 9.56 -4.73
N GLU A 110 -0.58 9.46 -6.00
CA GLU A 110 -0.07 10.62 -6.74
C GLU A 110 -1.13 11.70 -6.87
N LEU A 111 -0.67 12.95 -7.00
CA LEU A 111 -1.56 14.09 -7.22
C LEU A 111 -2.31 13.95 -8.57
N PRO A 112 -3.57 14.41 -8.66
CA PRO A 112 -4.39 14.22 -9.86
C PRO A 112 -3.81 14.85 -11.13
N HIS A 113 -2.95 15.86 -11.01
CA HIS A 113 -2.28 16.48 -12.16
C HIS A 113 -1.07 15.67 -12.68
N CYS A 114 -0.65 14.59 -12.01
CA CYS A 114 0.40 13.69 -12.48
C CYS A 114 -0.06 12.81 -13.66
N GLY A 115 -1.31 12.91 -14.09
CA GLY A 115 -1.82 12.29 -15.31
C GLY A 115 -3.03 11.38 -15.11
N GLU A 116 -3.49 10.78 -16.22
CA GLU A 116 -4.69 9.93 -16.21
C GLU A 116 -4.60 8.73 -15.27
N MET A 117 -3.41 8.15 -15.11
CA MET A 117 -3.25 6.99 -14.22
C MET A 117 -3.44 7.35 -12.75
N ALA A 118 -2.94 8.52 -12.32
CA ALA A 118 -3.17 9.05 -10.98
C ALA A 118 -4.66 9.31 -10.74
N GLN A 119 -5.35 9.94 -11.69
CA GLN A 119 -6.79 10.18 -11.61
C GLN A 119 -7.59 8.88 -11.54
N ARG A 120 -7.24 7.88 -12.36
CA ARG A 120 -7.87 6.55 -12.34
C ARG A 120 -7.67 5.85 -11.00
N ARG A 121 -6.49 5.97 -10.39
CA ARG A 121 -6.14 5.39 -9.08
C ARG A 121 -6.93 6.05 -7.97
N ILE A 122 -6.98 7.40 -7.93
CA ILE A 122 -7.83 8.15 -6.98
C ILE A 122 -9.30 7.73 -7.13
N GLY A 123 -9.83 7.73 -8.36
CA GLY A 123 -11.21 7.31 -8.61
C GLY A 123 -11.48 5.84 -8.25
N PHE A 124 -10.50 4.96 -8.40
CA PHE A 124 -10.61 3.57 -7.97
C PHE A 124 -10.77 3.49 -6.44
N TYR A 125 -9.91 4.15 -5.66
CA TYR A 125 -9.99 4.12 -4.20
C TYR A 125 -11.26 4.81 -3.70
N SER A 126 -11.68 5.95 -4.29
CA SER A 126 -12.93 6.63 -3.90
C SER A 126 -14.15 5.74 -4.10
N ARG A 127 -14.24 4.99 -5.21
CA ARG A 127 -15.33 4.03 -5.44
C ARG A 127 -15.29 2.82 -4.49
N ASN A 128 -14.17 2.60 -3.83
CA ASN A 128 -14.00 1.54 -2.81
C ASN A 128 -14.05 2.08 -1.37
N GLY A 129 -14.64 3.28 -1.17
CA GLY A 129 -14.91 3.82 0.16
C GLY A 129 -13.75 4.53 0.83
N PHE A 130 -12.77 5.02 0.03
CA PHE A 130 -11.67 5.83 0.56
C PHE A 130 -11.95 7.31 0.32
N ASP A 131 -11.79 8.11 1.37
CA ASP A 131 -11.87 9.56 1.34
C ASP A 131 -10.49 10.16 1.03
N VAL A 132 -10.48 11.24 0.24
CA VAL A 132 -9.28 12.01 -0.11
C VAL A 132 -9.06 13.10 0.93
N HIS A 133 -7.86 13.22 1.46
CA HIS A 133 -7.45 14.31 2.36
C HIS A 133 -6.79 15.43 1.56
N ALA A 134 -7.57 16.12 0.70
CA ALA A 134 -7.06 17.12 -0.24
C ALA A 134 -6.50 18.38 0.44
N ASP A 135 -6.99 18.72 1.64
CA ASP A 135 -6.57 19.90 2.40
C ASP A 135 -5.30 19.63 3.25
N PHE A 136 -4.73 18.42 3.16
CA PHE A 136 -3.55 18.04 3.90
C PHE A 136 -2.35 17.86 2.96
N GLU A 137 -1.39 18.78 3.04
CA GLU A 137 -0.14 18.68 2.27
C GLU A 137 0.72 17.53 2.78
N TYR A 138 1.07 16.62 1.89
CA TYR A 138 1.89 15.47 2.18
C TYR A 138 2.95 15.24 1.10
N VAL A 139 4.16 14.95 1.53
CA VAL A 139 5.28 14.60 0.64
C VAL A 139 5.86 13.28 1.10
N GLN A 140 5.84 12.29 0.21
CA GLN A 140 6.54 11.03 0.40
C GLN A 140 8.05 11.29 0.33
N PRO A 141 8.83 10.96 1.37
CA PRO A 141 10.29 11.05 1.31
C PRO A 141 10.86 10.04 0.31
N SER A 142 12.05 10.33 -0.22
CA SER A 142 12.73 9.38 -1.10
C SER A 142 13.08 8.08 -0.37
N TYR A 143 13.06 6.97 -1.09
CA TYR A 143 13.46 5.66 -0.58
C TYR A 143 14.99 5.43 -0.58
N GLY A 144 15.76 6.38 -1.09
CA GLY A 144 17.20 6.22 -1.14
C GLY A 144 17.94 7.42 -1.72
N GLU A 145 19.26 7.35 -1.65
CA GLU A 145 20.13 8.38 -2.20
C GLU A 145 19.96 8.48 -3.73
N GLY A 146 19.89 9.70 -4.23
CA GLY A 146 19.69 9.98 -5.66
C GLY A 146 18.24 9.87 -6.15
N LEU A 147 17.28 9.49 -5.29
CA LEU A 147 15.86 9.50 -5.59
C LEU A 147 15.20 10.78 -5.06
N SER A 148 14.18 11.25 -5.76
CA SER A 148 13.41 12.43 -5.35
C SER A 148 12.30 12.08 -4.35
N SER A 149 11.96 13.02 -3.48
CA SER A 149 10.70 13.00 -2.75
C SER A 149 9.54 13.33 -3.70
N VAL A 150 8.37 12.75 -3.43
CA VAL A 150 7.20 12.86 -4.31
C VAL A 150 6.02 13.47 -3.55
N PRO A 151 5.45 14.61 -4.01
CA PRO A 151 4.19 15.11 -3.46
C PRO A 151 3.06 14.10 -3.70
N MET A 152 2.33 13.74 -2.64
CA MET A 152 1.27 12.73 -2.68
C MET A 152 0.02 13.26 -1.98
N LEU A 153 -1.12 12.60 -2.21
CA LEU A 153 -2.31 12.69 -1.38
C LEU A 153 -2.34 11.49 -0.43
N LEU A 154 -2.91 11.70 0.75
CA LEU A 154 -3.35 10.61 1.59
C LEU A 154 -4.82 10.31 1.31
N MET A 155 -5.15 9.03 1.18
CA MET A 155 -6.53 8.55 1.13
C MET A 155 -6.75 7.54 2.24
N SER A 156 -7.93 7.56 2.87
CA SER A 156 -8.23 6.65 3.99
C SER A 156 -9.65 6.11 3.97
N ALA A 157 -9.83 4.90 4.50
CA ALA A 157 -11.12 4.29 4.79
C ALA A 157 -11.19 3.84 6.24
N ASN A 158 -12.39 3.82 6.83
CA ASN A 158 -12.66 3.37 8.20
C ASN A 158 -11.79 4.04 9.28
N MET A 159 -11.41 5.30 9.08
CA MET A 159 -10.69 6.06 10.10
C MET A 159 -11.59 6.33 11.29
N SER A 160 -11.06 6.17 12.51
CA SER A 160 -11.72 6.63 13.73
C SER A 160 -11.75 8.17 13.75
N ASP A 161 -12.85 8.75 14.20
CA ASP A 161 -13.01 10.21 14.30
C ASP A 161 -11.94 10.87 15.19
N ASP A 162 -11.40 10.14 16.17
CA ASP A 162 -10.34 10.62 17.06
C ASP A 162 -8.96 10.62 16.42
N LEU A 163 -8.77 9.92 15.26
CA LEU A 163 -7.48 9.77 14.62
C LEU A 163 -7.28 10.81 13.52
N LYS A 164 -6.55 11.89 13.84
CA LYS A 164 -6.25 12.97 12.89
C LYS A 164 -5.26 12.51 11.80
N ILE A 165 -5.51 12.91 10.55
CA ILE A 165 -4.63 12.60 9.41
C ILE A 165 -3.19 13.11 9.62
N SER A 166 -3.01 14.22 10.33
CA SER A 166 -1.68 14.73 10.66
C SER A 166 -0.87 13.81 11.60
N VAL A 167 -1.55 13.06 12.48
CA VAL A 167 -0.92 12.05 13.34
C VAL A 167 -0.54 10.82 12.50
N VAL A 168 -1.42 10.40 11.61
CA VAL A 168 -1.17 9.31 10.66
C VAL A 168 0.05 9.62 9.80
N ALA A 169 0.08 10.80 9.16
CA ALA A 169 1.20 11.24 8.32
C ALA A 169 2.53 11.24 9.09
N LYS A 170 2.56 11.82 10.31
CA LYS A 170 3.76 11.83 11.16
C LYS A 170 4.24 10.41 11.51
N THR A 171 3.29 9.50 11.74
CA THR A 171 3.61 8.09 12.04
C THR A 171 4.24 7.41 10.83
N ILE A 172 3.65 7.59 9.64
CA ILE A 172 4.19 7.06 8.38
C ILE A 172 5.60 7.62 8.14
N LEU A 173 5.77 8.94 8.16
CA LEU A 173 7.06 9.61 7.94
C LEU A 173 8.14 9.07 8.88
N ARG A 174 7.81 8.89 10.15
CA ARG A 174 8.77 8.42 11.17
C ARG A 174 9.14 6.95 11.01
N PHE A 175 8.17 6.06 10.88
CA PHE A 175 8.41 4.62 10.99
C PHE A 175 8.61 3.94 9.64
N VAL A 176 7.99 4.44 8.58
CA VAL A 176 8.15 3.91 7.22
C VAL A 176 9.37 4.51 6.54
N TYR A 177 9.52 5.84 6.62
CA TYR A 177 10.59 6.57 5.92
C TYR A 177 11.76 6.97 6.83
N GLY A 178 11.67 6.78 8.14
CA GLY A 178 12.77 7.07 9.07
C GLY A 178 13.04 8.57 9.27
N VAL A 179 12.08 9.44 8.97
CA VAL A 179 12.21 10.89 9.19
C VAL A 179 12.32 11.15 10.69
N LYS A 180 13.45 11.73 11.10
CA LYS A 180 13.66 12.11 12.50
C LYS A 180 12.76 13.30 12.85
N LYS A 181 12.26 13.33 14.08
CA LYS A 181 11.60 14.51 14.64
C LYS A 181 12.63 15.64 14.75
N ASP A 182 12.33 16.78 14.15
CA ASP A 182 12.84 18.04 14.64
C ASP A 182 12.07 18.47 15.90
#